data_93eec92e70a16557ea79e832b625b64e
#
_entry.id   93eec92e70a16557ea79e832b625b64e
#
_cell.length_a   1.000
_cell.length_b   1.000
_cell.length_c   1.000
_cell.angle_alpha   90.00
_cell.angle_beta   90.00
_cell.angle_gamma   90.00
#
_symmetry.space_group_name_H-M   'P 1'
#
loop_
_entity.id
_entity.type
_entity.pdbx_description
1 polymer ?
#
loop_
_entity_poly.entity_id
_entity_poly.type
_entity_poly.pdbx_seq_one_letter_code
_entity_poly.pdbx_strand_id
1 'polypeptide(L)'
;KYISIWTQISERFKENSDHLIFDGANEEISGRLNDNYKDPNTAQQNQTGKLGKKDPETGKIDATEIYEMANAINQKFVDIVRASGGNNAYRHLLIPGTGNESCVIEGNESETYVQNGTIDDRWKLPNDPAEKATGVKKMSVSVHYYDPVDYGLSATSTVSYGYRDKWGVDYTDANGKTYKGQDDYDFMDNMLGKLKKFTDQGYGIILGECGVVKGYKDNIP
;
A
#
# COMPACT_ATOMS: atom_id res chain seq x y z
N LYS A 1 -10.73 -12.88 -12.63
CA LYS A 1 -9.80 -12.11 -13.50
C LYS A 1 -8.38 -12.14 -12.94
N TYR A 2 -8.12 -11.76 -11.68
CA TYR A 2 -6.79 -11.70 -11.07
C TYR A 2 -5.99 -13.03 -11.24
N ILE A 3 -6.58 -14.16 -10.85
CA ILE A 3 -5.98 -15.49 -11.01
C ILE A 3 -5.59 -15.75 -12.48
N SER A 4 -6.50 -15.51 -13.43
CA SER A 4 -6.23 -15.75 -14.84
C SER A 4 -5.09 -14.88 -15.38
N ILE A 5 -4.99 -13.62 -14.95
CA ILE A 5 -3.91 -12.72 -15.35
C ILE A 5 -2.58 -13.23 -14.83
N TRP A 6 -2.48 -13.51 -13.53
CA TRP A 6 -1.24 -13.99 -12.94
C TRP A 6 -0.83 -15.37 -13.46
N THR A 7 -1.77 -16.25 -13.76
CA THR A 7 -1.45 -17.53 -14.42
C THR A 7 -0.77 -17.30 -15.78
N GLN A 8 -1.31 -16.39 -16.60
CA GLN A 8 -0.73 -16.08 -17.91
C GLN A 8 0.63 -15.39 -17.80
N ILE A 9 0.78 -14.42 -16.90
CA ILE A 9 2.05 -13.73 -16.66
C ILE A 9 3.11 -14.73 -16.17
N SER A 10 2.78 -15.53 -15.17
CA SER A 10 3.70 -16.48 -14.60
C SER A 10 4.18 -17.50 -15.64
N GLU A 11 3.27 -18.06 -16.44
CA GLU A 11 3.61 -19.00 -17.49
C GLU A 11 4.46 -18.35 -18.60
N ARG A 12 4.13 -17.12 -18.99
CA ARG A 12 4.83 -16.40 -20.05
C ARG A 12 6.27 -16.06 -19.69
N PHE A 13 6.54 -15.76 -18.43
CA PHE A 13 7.82 -15.23 -17.96
C PHE A 13 8.61 -16.18 -17.05
N LYS A 14 8.20 -17.43 -16.92
CA LYS A 14 8.85 -18.38 -16.00
C LYS A 14 10.33 -18.67 -16.30
N GLU A 15 10.73 -18.54 -17.57
CA GLU A 15 12.12 -18.77 -17.98
C GLU A 15 12.97 -17.48 -17.97
N ASN A 16 12.37 -16.33 -17.73
CA ASN A 16 13.10 -15.07 -17.61
C ASN A 16 13.96 -15.09 -16.34
N SER A 17 15.11 -14.40 -16.40
CA SER A 17 16.04 -14.35 -15.27
C SER A 17 15.39 -13.77 -14.00
N ASP A 18 16.00 -14.00 -12.86
CA ASP A 18 15.61 -13.50 -11.55
C ASP A 18 15.80 -11.98 -11.36
N HIS A 19 16.38 -11.28 -12.36
CA HIS A 19 16.34 -9.82 -12.43
C HIS A 19 14.92 -9.28 -12.70
N LEU A 20 14.03 -10.11 -13.23
CA LEU A 20 12.61 -9.78 -13.32
C LEU A 20 11.93 -10.10 -11.97
N ILE A 21 11.38 -9.10 -11.34
CA ILE A 21 10.62 -9.17 -10.10
C ILE A 21 9.13 -9.04 -10.42
N PHE A 22 8.28 -9.74 -9.70
CA PHE A 22 6.83 -9.59 -9.81
C PHE A 22 6.28 -8.85 -8.59
N ASP A 23 5.48 -7.84 -8.85
CA ASP A 23 4.69 -7.13 -7.85
C ASP A 23 3.23 -7.59 -7.92
N GLY A 24 2.67 -8.05 -6.80
CA GLY A 24 1.39 -8.72 -6.75
C GLY A 24 0.19 -7.86 -7.12
N ALA A 25 0.19 -6.61 -6.75
CA ALA A 25 -0.82 -5.60 -7.09
C ALA A 25 -0.30 -4.21 -6.70
N ASN A 26 -0.95 -3.20 -7.25
CA ASN A 26 -0.76 -1.82 -6.82
C ASN A 26 -1.56 -1.55 -5.52
N GLU A 27 -2.25 -0.44 -5.42
CA GLU A 27 -3.01 0.01 -4.24
C GLU A 27 -4.43 -0.57 -4.13
N GLU A 28 -4.84 -1.40 -5.07
CA GLU A 28 -6.20 -1.93 -5.15
C GLU A 28 -6.54 -2.95 -4.07
N ILE A 29 -5.53 -3.52 -3.41
CA ILE A 29 -5.75 -4.40 -2.25
C ILE A 29 -5.98 -3.54 -1.02
N SER A 30 -7.16 -2.95 -0.93
CA SER A 30 -7.51 -2.01 0.12
C SER A 30 -9.02 -1.89 0.24
N GLY A 31 -9.46 -0.91 1.00
CA GLY A 31 -10.84 -0.45 0.99
C GLY A 31 -11.38 -0.17 -0.42
N ARG A 32 -10.53 0.08 -1.41
CA ARG A 32 -10.90 0.20 -2.84
C ARG A 32 -11.48 -1.07 -3.45
N LEU A 33 -11.25 -2.23 -2.87
CA LEU A 33 -12.00 -3.43 -3.26
C LEU A 33 -13.51 -3.24 -3.09
N ASN A 34 -13.90 -2.39 -2.14
CA ASN A 34 -15.28 -1.95 -1.97
C ASN A 34 -15.68 -0.83 -2.95
N ASP A 35 -14.79 0.13 -3.19
CA ASP A 35 -15.07 1.30 -4.01
C ASP A 35 -15.24 0.94 -5.49
N ASN A 36 -14.57 -0.09 -5.95
CA ASN A 36 -14.64 -0.56 -7.33
C ASN A 36 -15.84 -1.49 -7.61
N TYR A 37 -16.60 -1.86 -6.60
CA TYR A 37 -17.85 -2.59 -6.81
C TYR A 37 -18.97 -1.60 -7.20
N LYS A 38 -19.21 -1.50 -8.49
CA LYS A 38 -20.38 -0.81 -9.02
C LYS A 38 -21.53 -1.81 -9.06
N ASP A 39 -22.57 -1.59 -8.28
CA ASP A 39 -23.84 -2.25 -8.52
C ASP A 39 -24.39 -1.74 -9.85
N PRO A 40 -24.55 -2.60 -10.85
CA PRO A 40 -25.05 -2.20 -12.15
C PRO A 40 -26.48 -1.60 -12.10
N ASN A 41 -27.20 -1.78 -11.00
CA ASN A 41 -28.57 -1.32 -10.82
C ASN A 41 -28.65 0.02 -10.05
N THR A 42 -27.55 0.54 -9.53
CA THR A 42 -27.52 1.83 -8.86
C THR A 42 -26.52 2.73 -9.55
N ALA A 43 -26.96 3.94 -9.93
CA ALA A 43 -26.11 4.96 -10.53
C ALA A 43 -25.10 5.56 -9.51
N GLN A 44 -25.17 5.17 -8.25
CA GLN A 44 -24.25 5.56 -7.20
C GLN A 44 -23.23 4.45 -6.97
N GLN A 45 -21.97 4.85 -6.80
CA GLN A 45 -20.97 3.96 -6.24
C GLN A 45 -21.46 3.47 -4.89
N ASN A 46 -21.84 2.22 -4.84
CA ASN A 46 -22.28 1.64 -3.59
C ASN A 46 -21.04 1.29 -2.80
N GLN A 47 -20.65 2.17 -1.91
CA GLN A 47 -19.55 1.98 -0.96
C GLN A 47 -19.81 0.83 0.03
N THR A 48 -20.95 0.18 -0.09
CA THR A 48 -21.32 -1.01 0.66
C THR A 48 -21.09 -2.28 -0.15
N GLY A 49 -19.96 -2.36 -0.86
CA GLY A 49 -19.56 -3.59 -1.56
C GLY A 49 -19.62 -4.81 -0.65
N LYS A 50 -19.45 -5.98 -1.22
CA LYS A 50 -19.53 -7.26 -0.49
C LYS A 50 -18.47 -7.44 0.60
N LEU A 51 -17.52 -6.50 0.67
CA LEU A 51 -16.38 -6.53 1.58
C LEU A 51 -16.52 -5.41 2.61
N GLY A 52 -16.80 -5.78 3.82
CA GLY A 52 -16.90 -4.88 4.94
C GLY A 52 -18.22 -4.10 4.98
N LYS A 53 -19.04 -4.37 5.96
CA LYS A 53 -20.21 -3.56 6.25
C LYS A 53 -19.79 -2.30 6.96
N LYS A 54 -20.19 -1.12 6.45
CA LYS A 54 -20.07 0.11 7.21
C LYS A 54 -20.93 0.03 8.47
N ASP A 55 -20.30 0.27 9.59
CA ASP A 55 -21.03 0.55 10.82
C ASP A 55 -21.88 1.82 10.61
N PRO A 56 -23.21 1.73 10.79
CA PRO A 56 -24.10 2.86 10.52
C PRO A 56 -23.92 4.04 11.50
N GLU A 57 -23.34 3.82 12.66
CA GLU A 57 -23.13 4.85 13.68
C GLU A 57 -21.78 5.54 13.51
N THR A 58 -20.74 4.79 13.22
CA THR A 58 -19.36 5.31 13.11
C THR A 58 -18.94 5.58 11.68
N GLY A 59 -19.63 5.02 10.69
CA GLY A 59 -19.24 5.08 9.28
C GLY A 59 -17.98 4.28 8.94
N LYS A 60 -17.43 3.54 9.92
CA LYS A 60 -16.22 2.74 9.76
C LYS A 60 -16.54 1.37 9.16
N ILE A 61 -15.61 0.82 8.43
CA ILE A 61 -15.69 -0.53 7.87
C ILE A 61 -14.93 -1.48 8.79
N ASP A 62 -15.55 -2.64 9.10
CA ASP A 62 -14.82 -3.72 9.77
C ASP A 62 -13.66 -4.17 8.88
N ALA A 63 -12.46 -3.96 9.35
CA ALA A 63 -11.25 -4.27 8.62
C ALA A 63 -10.97 -5.77 8.51
N THR A 64 -11.59 -6.62 9.31
CA THR A 64 -11.29 -8.04 9.36
C THR A 64 -11.45 -8.69 7.99
N GLU A 65 -12.59 -8.48 7.32
CA GLU A 65 -12.85 -9.03 5.99
C GLU A 65 -11.86 -8.49 4.94
N ILE A 66 -11.45 -7.24 5.06
CA ILE A 66 -10.48 -6.60 4.14
C ILE A 66 -9.10 -7.25 4.30
N TYR A 67 -8.64 -7.44 5.54
CA TYR A 67 -7.35 -8.09 5.80
C TYR A 67 -7.37 -9.57 5.42
N GLU A 68 -8.44 -10.29 5.70
CA GLU A 68 -8.59 -11.69 5.27
C GLU A 68 -8.52 -11.80 3.74
N MET A 69 -9.19 -10.91 3.03
CA MET A 69 -9.13 -10.89 1.57
C MET A 69 -7.76 -10.49 1.04
N ALA A 70 -7.13 -9.46 1.61
CA ALA A 70 -5.78 -9.04 1.21
C ALA A 70 -4.79 -10.18 1.40
N ASN A 71 -4.83 -10.85 2.54
CA ASN A 71 -4.00 -12.02 2.83
C ASN A 71 -4.26 -13.16 1.86
N ALA A 72 -5.54 -13.43 1.53
CA ALA A 72 -5.91 -14.49 0.59
C ALA A 72 -5.46 -14.16 -0.86
N ILE A 73 -5.57 -12.90 -1.29
CA ILE A 73 -5.10 -12.45 -2.62
C ILE A 73 -3.58 -12.61 -2.70
N ASN A 74 -2.85 -12.13 -1.70
CA ASN A 74 -1.40 -12.21 -1.65
C ASN A 74 -0.91 -13.66 -1.59
N GLN A 75 -1.57 -14.52 -0.80
CA GLN A 75 -1.26 -15.95 -0.79
C GLN A 75 -1.50 -16.57 -2.17
N LYS A 76 -2.62 -16.23 -2.82
CA LYS A 76 -2.94 -16.76 -4.15
C LYS A 76 -1.95 -16.32 -5.21
N PHE A 77 -1.45 -15.10 -5.13
CA PHE A 77 -0.38 -14.61 -5.98
C PHE A 77 0.88 -15.48 -5.86
N VAL A 78 1.37 -15.68 -4.63
CA VAL A 78 2.54 -16.51 -4.37
C VAL A 78 2.32 -17.94 -4.89
N ASP A 79 1.18 -18.55 -4.58
CA ASP A 79 0.85 -19.92 -5.01
C ASP A 79 0.91 -20.07 -6.54
N ILE A 80 0.31 -19.14 -7.27
CA ILE A 80 0.30 -19.18 -8.74
C ILE A 80 1.70 -19.04 -9.31
N VAL A 81 2.48 -18.07 -8.82
CA VAL A 81 3.82 -17.85 -9.32
C VAL A 81 4.71 -19.07 -9.04
N ARG A 82 4.71 -19.57 -7.81
CA ARG A 82 5.55 -20.72 -7.44
C ARG A 82 5.15 -22.00 -8.19
N ALA A 83 3.86 -22.24 -8.39
CA ALA A 83 3.35 -23.41 -9.11
C ALA A 83 3.71 -23.42 -10.60
N SER A 84 3.98 -22.28 -11.22
CA SER A 84 4.36 -22.19 -12.63
C SER A 84 5.75 -22.75 -12.93
N GLY A 85 6.59 -22.95 -11.91
CA GLY A 85 7.91 -23.55 -12.05
C GLY A 85 8.94 -22.65 -12.72
N GLY A 86 9.99 -23.28 -13.33
CA GLY A 86 11.09 -22.54 -13.91
C GLY A 86 11.74 -21.59 -12.89
N ASN A 87 12.21 -20.41 -13.34
CA ASN A 87 12.80 -19.42 -12.45
C ASN A 87 11.77 -18.80 -11.48
N ASN A 88 10.47 -18.96 -11.73
CA ASN A 88 9.43 -18.48 -10.82
C ASN A 88 9.40 -19.26 -9.50
N ALA A 89 9.95 -20.48 -9.46
CA ALA A 89 10.07 -21.24 -8.22
C ALA A 89 10.85 -20.48 -7.13
N TYR A 90 11.74 -19.56 -7.55
CA TYR A 90 12.63 -18.82 -6.64
C TYR A 90 12.68 -17.31 -6.98
N ARG A 91 11.83 -16.84 -7.88
CA ARG A 91 11.75 -15.43 -8.24
C ARG A 91 11.42 -14.56 -7.03
N HIS A 92 12.04 -13.39 -6.93
CA HIS A 92 11.69 -12.44 -5.89
C HIS A 92 10.31 -11.83 -6.16
N LEU A 93 9.49 -11.77 -5.12
CA LEU A 93 8.11 -11.26 -5.21
C LEU A 93 7.94 -10.04 -4.29
N LEU A 94 7.23 -9.06 -4.76
CA LEU A 94 6.80 -7.93 -3.96
C LEU A 94 5.37 -8.19 -3.49
N ILE A 95 5.17 -8.07 -2.20
CA ILE A 95 3.88 -8.32 -1.57
C ILE A 95 3.31 -6.98 -1.12
N PRO A 96 2.28 -6.49 -1.79
CA PRO A 96 1.67 -5.21 -1.43
C PRO A 96 0.89 -5.34 -0.14
N GLY A 97 0.98 -4.29 0.68
CA GLY A 97 0.11 -4.11 1.82
C GLY A 97 -1.31 -3.73 1.40
N THR A 98 -2.17 -3.53 2.37
CA THR A 98 -3.45 -2.89 2.12
C THR A 98 -3.23 -1.39 2.00
N GLY A 99 -3.64 -0.84 0.89
CA GLY A 99 -3.71 0.61 0.73
C GLY A 99 -4.84 1.20 1.58
N ASN A 100 -4.82 2.50 1.76
CA ASN A 100 -5.71 3.14 2.72
C ASN A 100 -6.57 4.25 2.16
N GLU A 101 -6.88 4.25 0.95
CA GLU A 101 -7.20 5.49 0.33
C GLU A 101 -8.51 6.13 0.61
N SER A 102 -9.53 5.72 0.86
CA SER A 102 -10.78 6.46 0.99
C SER A 102 -11.73 5.89 2.02
N CYS A 103 -11.32 4.85 2.70
CA CYS A 103 -12.12 4.19 3.70
C CYS A 103 -11.52 4.37 5.07
N VAL A 104 -12.29 4.91 5.98
CA VAL A 104 -11.99 4.78 7.40
C VAL A 104 -12.19 3.30 7.75
N ILE A 105 -11.09 2.59 7.92
CA ILE A 105 -11.09 1.19 8.34
C ILE A 105 -10.99 1.18 9.86
N GLU A 106 -11.85 0.43 10.53
CA GLU A 106 -11.85 0.33 11.99
C GLU A 106 -10.48 -0.16 12.50
N GLY A 107 -9.93 0.55 13.49
CA GLY A 107 -8.61 0.26 14.04
C GLY A 107 -7.44 0.76 13.20
N ASN A 108 -7.72 1.47 12.13
CA ASN A 108 -6.72 2.08 11.27
C ASN A 108 -7.00 3.58 11.13
N GLU A 109 -6.84 4.30 12.23
CA GLU A 109 -7.19 5.72 12.33
C GLU A 109 -6.04 6.65 11.93
N SER A 110 -4.95 6.13 11.41
CA SER A 110 -3.85 6.95 10.98
C SER A 110 -4.22 7.68 9.69
N GLU A 111 -3.94 8.96 9.65
CA GLU A 111 -4.11 9.82 8.48
C GLU A 111 -3.06 9.56 7.39
N THR A 112 -2.25 8.53 7.55
CA THR A 112 -1.16 8.21 6.63
C THR A 112 -1.68 7.39 5.47
N TYR A 113 -1.32 7.81 4.29
CA TYR A 113 -1.87 7.35 3.03
C TYR A 113 -1.62 5.87 2.71
N VAL A 114 -0.56 5.27 3.25
CA VAL A 114 -0.06 4.08 2.57
C VAL A 114 0.28 2.90 3.47
N GLN A 115 0.67 3.15 4.69
CA GLN A 115 1.33 2.11 5.47
C GLN A 115 0.43 1.44 6.49
N ASN A 116 -0.73 1.99 6.68
CA ASN A 116 -1.61 1.60 7.76
C ASN A 116 -2.02 0.14 7.70
N GLY A 117 -2.37 -0.33 6.51
CA GLY A 117 -2.73 -1.72 6.34
C GLY A 117 -1.56 -2.67 6.59
N THR A 118 -0.37 -2.32 6.11
CA THR A 118 0.82 -3.17 6.22
C THR A 118 1.34 -3.29 7.66
N ILE A 119 1.16 -2.25 8.46
CA ILE A 119 1.62 -2.25 9.86
C ILE A 119 0.63 -2.89 10.83
N ASP A 120 -0.61 -3.08 10.44
CA ASP A 120 -1.62 -3.76 11.25
C ASP A 120 -1.30 -5.25 11.36
N ASP A 121 -1.50 -5.83 12.53
CA ASP A 121 -1.16 -7.24 12.79
C ASP A 121 -2.11 -8.24 12.13
N ARG A 122 -3.23 -7.76 11.58
CA ARG A 122 -4.14 -8.56 10.77
C ARG A 122 -3.61 -8.83 9.36
N TRP A 123 -2.79 -7.91 8.81
CA TRP A 123 -2.08 -8.16 7.55
C TRP A 123 -0.88 -9.07 7.79
N LYS A 124 -0.71 -10.06 6.95
CA LYS A 124 0.35 -11.07 7.08
C LYS A 124 1.01 -11.33 5.74
N LEU A 125 2.31 -11.53 5.77
CA LEU A 125 3.02 -12.06 4.62
C LEU A 125 2.52 -13.47 4.30
N PRO A 126 2.42 -13.82 3.00
CA PRO A 126 2.08 -15.16 2.57
C PRO A 126 3.10 -16.21 3.02
N ASN A 127 2.67 -17.45 3.10
CA ASN A 127 3.59 -18.58 3.17
C ASN A 127 4.27 -18.77 1.80
N ASP A 128 5.59 -18.85 1.80
CA ASP A 128 6.36 -19.04 0.56
C ASP A 128 7.01 -20.44 0.54
N PRO A 129 6.63 -21.32 -0.40
CA PRO A 129 7.30 -22.60 -0.60
C PRO A 129 8.78 -22.46 -0.89
N ALA A 130 9.22 -21.40 -1.55
CA ALA A 130 10.63 -21.15 -1.84
C ALA A 130 11.45 -20.92 -0.57
N GLU A 131 10.91 -20.13 0.37
CA GLU A 131 11.53 -19.92 1.67
C GLU A 131 11.61 -21.23 2.45
N LYS A 132 10.53 -22.00 2.48
CA LYS A 132 10.50 -23.30 3.15
C LYS A 132 11.55 -24.28 2.58
N ALA A 133 11.77 -24.24 1.29
CA ALA A 133 12.72 -25.14 0.60
C ALA A 133 14.18 -24.72 0.77
N THR A 134 14.46 -23.43 0.86
CA THR A 134 15.84 -22.90 0.79
C THR A 134 16.32 -22.22 2.08
N GLY A 135 15.40 -21.83 2.97
CA GLY A 135 15.70 -20.97 4.11
C GLY A 135 15.95 -19.50 3.73
N VAL A 136 15.79 -19.15 2.45
CA VAL A 136 16.06 -17.78 1.95
C VAL A 136 14.76 -17.03 1.68
N LYS A 137 14.65 -15.81 2.21
CA LYS A 137 13.51 -14.94 1.94
C LYS A 137 13.50 -14.52 0.47
N LYS A 138 12.44 -14.84 -0.24
CA LYS A 138 12.22 -14.49 -1.65
C LYS A 138 11.00 -13.58 -1.82
N MET A 139 10.66 -12.86 -0.77
CA MET A 139 9.62 -11.83 -0.77
C MET A 139 10.13 -10.56 -0.09
N SER A 140 9.63 -9.43 -0.56
CA SER A 140 9.76 -8.13 0.11
C SER A 140 8.37 -7.53 0.25
N VAL A 141 8.18 -6.75 1.31
CA VAL A 141 6.97 -5.94 1.46
C VAL A 141 7.07 -4.74 0.53
N SER A 142 6.07 -4.56 -0.33
CA SER A 142 5.95 -3.39 -1.21
C SER A 142 5.10 -2.34 -0.51
N VAL A 143 5.62 -1.14 -0.39
CA VAL A 143 4.97 -0.02 0.27
C VAL A 143 5.07 1.24 -0.57
N HIS A 144 4.05 2.08 -0.49
CA HIS A 144 4.06 3.42 -1.05
C HIS A 144 4.18 4.42 0.09
N TYR A 145 4.94 5.47 -0.07
CA TYR A 145 5.16 6.47 0.96
C TYR A 145 5.16 7.88 0.38
N TYR A 146 4.09 8.60 0.63
CA TYR A 146 3.91 9.98 0.19
C TYR A 146 3.66 10.95 1.36
N ASP A 147 3.86 10.47 2.57
CA ASP A 147 3.62 11.28 3.76
C ASP A 147 4.76 12.29 4.05
N PRO A 148 4.39 13.43 4.59
CA PRO A 148 3.02 13.90 4.76
C PRO A 148 2.40 14.31 3.43
N VAL A 149 1.12 13.95 3.24
CA VAL A 149 0.43 14.08 1.95
C VAL A 149 0.31 15.53 1.45
N ASP A 150 0.29 16.50 2.35
CA ASP A 150 0.26 17.93 2.00
C ASP A 150 1.59 18.40 1.37
N TYR A 151 2.66 17.63 1.50
CA TYR A 151 3.95 17.84 0.85
C TYR A 151 4.20 16.85 -0.29
N GLY A 152 3.89 15.57 -0.08
CA GLY A 152 4.23 14.49 -1.00
C GLY A 152 3.28 14.41 -2.22
N LEU A 153 1.98 14.69 -2.04
CA LEU A 153 0.97 14.51 -3.09
C LEU A 153 0.24 15.80 -3.50
N SER A 154 0.21 16.82 -2.65
CA SER A 154 -0.53 18.04 -2.92
C SER A 154 0.19 18.96 -3.88
N ALA A 155 -0.38 19.21 -5.04
CA ALA A 155 0.12 20.21 -5.97
C ALA A 155 -0.37 21.63 -5.67
N THR A 156 -1.47 21.78 -4.94
CA THR A 156 -2.12 23.07 -4.65
C THR A 156 -2.81 23.08 -3.29
N SER A 157 -3.07 24.28 -2.77
CA SER A 157 -3.81 24.46 -1.52
C SER A 157 -5.33 24.18 -1.63
N THR A 158 -5.82 23.85 -2.82
CA THR A 158 -7.25 23.60 -3.05
C THR A 158 -7.67 22.16 -2.79
N VAL A 159 -6.73 21.26 -2.56
CA VAL A 159 -7.03 19.89 -2.18
C VAL A 159 -7.35 19.79 -0.69
N SER A 160 -8.18 18.82 -0.31
CA SER A 160 -8.72 18.69 1.04
C SER A 160 -7.66 18.45 2.14
N TYR A 161 -6.52 17.88 1.80
CA TYR A 161 -5.43 17.62 2.73
C TYR A 161 -4.37 18.75 2.77
N GLY A 162 -4.62 19.89 2.11
CA GLY A 162 -3.75 21.06 2.14
C GLY A 162 -2.55 20.95 1.20
N TYR A 163 -1.66 21.93 1.32
CA TYR A 163 -0.43 22.01 0.54
C TYR A 163 0.65 22.69 1.36
N ARG A 164 1.87 22.16 1.29
CA ARG A 164 3.07 22.86 1.78
C ARG A 164 4.25 22.60 0.83
N ASP A 165 5.13 23.59 0.73
CA ASP A 165 6.26 23.61 -0.18
C ASP A 165 7.61 23.37 0.52
N LYS A 166 7.58 23.09 1.83
CA LYS A 166 8.78 22.85 2.65
C LYS A 166 8.60 21.65 3.54
N TRP A 167 9.68 20.91 3.71
CA TRP A 167 9.76 19.74 4.56
C TRP A 167 11.09 19.77 5.33
N GLY A 168 11.09 19.29 6.57
CA GLY A 168 12.29 19.14 7.38
C GLY A 168 12.91 20.46 7.86
N VAL A 169 12.20 21.57 7.75
CA VAL A 169 12.65 22.89 8.20
C VAL A 169 11.56 23.63 8.96
N ASP A 170 11.98 24.48 9.92
CA ASP A 170 11.07 25.36 10.62
C ASP A 170 10.58 26.47 9.69
N TYR A 171 9.27 26.67 9.59
CA TYR A 171 8.70 27.80 8.86
C TYR A 171 7.26 28.10 9.28
N THR A 172 6.80 29.28 8.93
CA THR A 172 5.39 29.66 9.07
C THR A 172 4.84 29.92 7.68
N ASP A 173 3.70 29.32 7.36
CA ASP A 173 3.03 29.51 6.07
C ASP A 173 2.30 30.86 5.98
N ALA A 174 1.73 31.16 4.81
CA ALA A 174 1.00 32.41 4.57
C ALA A 174 -0.29 32.56 5.42
N ASN A 175 -0.80 31.46 5.98
CA ASN A 175 -1.97 31.42 6.84
C ASN A 175 -1.62 31.55 8.34
N GLY A 176 -0.33 31.68 8.66
CA GLY A 176 0.17 31.76 10.03
C GLY A 176 0.35 30.43 10.74
N LYS A 177 0.21 29.29 10.06
CA LYS A 177 0.47 27.97 10.63
C LYS A 177 1.98 27.71 10.67
N THR A 178 2.47 27.40 11.84
CA THR A 178 3.90 27.09 12.05
C THR A 178 4.13 25.59 11.97
N TYR A 179 5.18 25.21 11.25
CA TYR A 179 5.68 23.85 11.10
C TYR A 179 7.06 23.75 11.73
N LYS A 180 7.33 22.64 12.34
CA LYS A 180 8.65 22.31 12.90
C LYS A 180 9.29 21.23 12.04
N GLY A 181 10.51 21.50 11.57
CA GLY A 181 11.21 20.53 10.73
C GLY A 181 11.48 19.22 11.44
N GLN A 182 11.68 19.24 12.75
CA GLN A 182 11.88 18.02 13.53
C GLN A 182 10.63 17.13 13.53
N ASP A 183 9.42 17.71 13.54
CA ASP A 183 8.17 16.94 13.51
C ASP A 183 8.06 16.09 12.23
N ASP A 184 8.58 16.59 11.11
CA ASP A 184 8.60 15.86 9.83
C ASP A 184 9.51 14.62 9.91
N TYR A 185 10.71 14.78 10.51
CA TYR A 185 11.64 13.67 10.71
C TYR A 185 11.08 12.64 11.69
N ASP A 186 10.54 13.09 12.81
CA ASP A 186 9.97 12.22 13.84
C ASP A 186 8.77 11.43 13.29
N PHE A 187 7.96 12.07 12.45
CA PHE A 187 6.85 11.42 11.79
C PHE A 187 7.33 10.33 10.81
N MET A 188 8.30 10.67 9.95
CA MET A 188 8.87 9.72 9.00
C MET A 188 9.50 8.52 9.72
N ASP A 189 10.31 8.77 10.74
CA ASP A 189 10.96 7.72 11.52
C ASP A 189 9.95 6.82 12.23
N ASN A 190 8.88 7.42 12.79
CA ASN A 190 7.81 6.65 13.41
C ASN A 190 7.07 5.77 12.37
N MET A 191 6.78 6.30 11.20
CA MET A 191 6.03 5.57 10.19
C MET A 191 6.85 4.45 9.55
N LEU A 192 8.04 4.76 9.07
CA LEU A 192 8.91 3.76 8.45
C LEU A 192 9.45 2.77 9.48
N GLY A 193 9.67 3.24 10.72
CA GLY A 193 10.09 2.39 11.84
C GLY A 193 9.12 1.24 12.15
N LYS A 194 7.82 1.43 11.90
CA LYS A 194 6.81 0.37 12.08
C LYS A 194 7.02 -0.82 11.14
N LEU A 195 7.69 -0.61 10.00
CA LEU A 195 8.04 -1.68 9.07
C LEU A 195 9.20 -2.56 9.56
N LYS A 196 9.91 -2.13 10.61
CA LYS A 196 11.02 -2.86 11.19
C LYS A 196 10.65 -4.29 11.59
N LYS A 197 9.39 -4.54 11.94
CA LYS A 197 8.89 -5.89 12.24
C LYS A 197 9.14 -6.91 11.11
N PHE A 198 9.22 -6.46 9.86
CA PHE A 198 9.51 -7.34 8.73
C PHE A 198 11.01 -7.50 8.49
N THR A 199 11.78 -6.42 8.61
CA THR A 199 13.24 -6.49 8.45
C THR A 199 13.90 -7.29 9.58
N ASP A 200 13.35 -7.24 10.77
CA ASP A 200 13.80 -8.09 11.90
C ASP A 200 13.58 -9.58 11.65
N GLN A 201 12.66 -9.93 10.75
CA GLN A 201 12.42 -11.29 10.29
C GLN A 201 13.22 -11.65 9.02
N GLY A 202 14.02 -10.72 8.51
CA GLY A 202 14.85 -10.92 7.32
C GLY A 202 14.16 -10.65 5.99
N TYR A 203 12.96 -10.06 5.99
CA TYR A 203 12.30 -9.63 4.76
C TYR A 203 12.78 -8.25 4.33
N GLY A 204 12.87 -8.03 3.02
CA GLY A 204 13.14 -6.71 2.46
C GLY A 204 11.90 -5.80 2.51
N ILE A 205 12.15 -4.50 2.46
CA ILE A 205 11.12 -3.48 2.23
C ILE A 205 11.48 -2.74 0.95
N ILE A 206 10.52 -2.58 0.08
CA ILE A 206 10.67 -1.80 -1.15
C ILE A 206 9.69 -0.64 -1.09
N LEU A 207 10.19 0.58 -1.22
CA LEU A 207 9.36 1.74 -1.52
C LEU A 207 9.05 1.70 -3.01
N GLY A 208 7.91 1.11 -3.37
CA GLY A 208 7.44 0.96 -4.75
C GLY A 208 7.09 2.31 -5.36
N GLU A 209 6.51 3.17 -4.54
CA GLU A 209 6.21 4.55 -4.91
C GLU A 209 6.55 5.50 -3.76
N CYS A 210 7.17 6.61 -4.11
CA CYS A 210 7.40 7.74 -3.24
C CYS A 210 7.63 8.98 -4.08
N GLY A 211 7.42 10.15 -3.53
CA GLY A 211 7.69 11.36 -4.28
C GLY A 211 7.32 12.63 -3.55
N VAL A 212 7.65 13.73 -4.21
CA VAL A 212 7.30 15.08 -3.81
C VAL A 212 6.74 15.79 -5.03
N VAL A 213 5.56 16.36 -4.89
CA VAL A 213 4.96 17.14 -5.97
C VAL A 213 5.61 18.52 -5.98
N LYS A 214 6.23 18.87 -7.11
CA LYS A 214 6.67 20.25 -7.35
C LYS A 214 5.43 21.15 -7.42
N GLY A 215 5.24 21.98 -6.41
CA GLY A 215 4.13 22.94 -6.40
C GLY A 215 4.22 23.86 -7.62
N TYR A 216 3.14 23.92 -8.38
CA TYR A 216 2.97 24.96 -9.38
C TYR A 216 2.69 26.28 -8.64
N LYS A 217 3.74 27.01 -8.31
CA LYS A 217 3.59 28.46 -8.20
C LYS A 217 3.78 29.01 -9.61
N ASP A 218 2.79 29.75 -10.09
CA ASP A 218 2.97 30.61 -11.25
C ASP A 218 4.27 31.39 -11.04
N ASN A 219 5.28 31.15 -11.89
CA ASN A 219 6.60 31.76 -11.90
C ASN A 219 7.77 31.09 -11.16
N ILE A 220 7.79 29.77 -11.03
CA ILE A 220 9.08 29.10 -10.78
C ILE A 220 9.55 28.48 -12.09
N PRO A 221 10.71 28.91 -12.65
CA PRO A 221 11.28 28.34 -13.85
C PRO A 221 11.72 26.89 -13.66
#